data_6af470349ccd1d5fe372db687cfca9a1
#
_entry.id   6af470349ccd1d5fe372db687cfca9a1
#
_cell.length_a   1.000
_cell.length_b   1.000
_cell.length_c   1.000
_cell.angle_alpha   90.00
_cell.angle_beta   90.00
_cell.angle_gamma   90.00
#
_symmetry.space_group_name_H-M   'P 1'
#
loop_
_entity.id
_entity.type
_entity.pdbx_description
1 polymer ?
#
loop_
_entity_poly.entity_id
_entity_poly.type
_entity_poly.pdbx_seq_one_letter_code
_entity_poly.pdbx_strand_id
1 'polypeptide(L)'
;MPTSFGVAKAFRSGEFRDPAVTYGDFFVFNFIMTAGSDLDIRANLLNPTGVNETIGWGRDNTMRHNNVTFAYWGGDNTGGGRETFYLDRSQFLQAFPTATSFEFDLRCFWNAVAGGNVITNIDAYQGGSMVLNTTTRVWENPTADNDFPASKSASKQITLQTSNVETEGQRASRVQVSLQNETIQFFAN
;
A
#
# COMPACT_ATOMS: atom_id res chain seq x y z
N MET A 1 -31.11 -27.94 -30.40
CA MET A 1 -30.85 -27.81 -28.96
C MET A 1 -29.84 -26.70 -28.80
N PRO A 2 -30.15 -25.58 -28.20
CA PRO A 2 -29.14 -24.56 -27.94
C PRO A 2 -28.35 -24.97 -26.71
N THR A 3 -27.06 -25.18 -26.88
CA THR A 3 -26.14 -25.53 -25.82
C THR A 3 -25.81 -24.29 -24.99
N SER A 4 -26.13 -24.37 -23.72
CA SER A 4 -25.96 -23.34 -22.68
C SER A 4 -24.50 -23.03 -22.30
N PHE A 5 -23.56 -23.04 -23.25
CA PHE A 5 -22.13 -22.81 -22.97
C PHE A 5 -21.71 -21.34 -22.91
N GLY A 6 -22.59 -20.40 -23.26
CA GLY A 6 -22.29 -18.98 -23.23
C GLY A 6 -22.39 -18.33 -21.84
N VAL A 7 -23.18 -18.92 -20.95
CA VAL A 7 -23.51 -18.30 -19.66
C VAL A 7 -22.39 -18.48 -18.64
N ALA A 8 -21.66 -19.60 -18.69
CA ALA A 8 -20.60 -19.88 -17.71
C ALA A 8 -19.34 -18.98 -17.87
N LYS A 9 -19.10 -18.43 -19.08
CA LYS A 9 -17.99 -17.50 -19.31
C LYS A 9 -18.31 -16.06 -18.89
N ALA A 10 -19.58 -15.67 -18.91
CA ALA A 10 -20.02 -14.36 -18.48
C ALA A 10 -19.88 -14.17 -16.96
N PHE A 11 -20.02 -15.25 -16.19
CA PHE A 11 -19.86 -15.20 -14.72
C PHE A 11 -18.42 -15.09 -14.24
N ARG A 12 -17.44 -15.22 -15.14
CA ARG A 12 -16.00 -15.02 -14.81
C ARG A 12 -15.48 -13.61 -15.09
N SER A 13 -16.23 -12.82 -15.85
CA SER A 13 -15.89 -11.41 -16.02
C SER A 13 -16.43 -10.66 -14.83
N GLY A 14 -15.64 -10.03 -14.01
CA GLY A 14 -15.99 -9.35 -12.76
C GLY A 14 -17.27 -8.49 -12.70
N GLU A 15 -18.04 -8.46 -13.79
CA GLU A 15 -19.33 -7.77 -13.93
C GLU A 15 -20.44 -8.25 -12.98
N PHE A 16 -20.29 -9.44 -12.40
CA PHE A 16 -21.29 -10.02 -11.48
C PHE A 16 -20.79 -10.21 -10.06
N ARG A 17 -19.67 -9.57 -9.70
CA ARG A 17 -19.27 -9.56 -8.31
C ARG A 17 -20.23 -8.71 -7.49
N ASP A 18 -20.53 -9.21 -6.31
CA ASP A 18 -21.26 -8.45 -5.31
C ASP A 18 -20.55 -7.08 -5.15
N PRO A 19 -21.23 -5.97 -5.39
CA PRO A 19 -20.64 -4.64 -5.21
C PRO A 19 -20.14 -4.35 -3.79
N ALA A 20 -20.49 -5.22 -2.83
CA ALA A 20 -19.96 -5.16 -1.47
C ALA A 20 -18.60 -5.85 -1.30
N VAL A 21 -18.10 -6.58 -2.30
CA VAL A 21 -16.81 -7.28 -2.23
C VAL A 21 -15.71 -6.39 -2.76
N THR A 22 -14.82 -5.95 -1.89
CA THR A 22 -13.58 -5.26 -2.29
C THR A 22 -12.62 -6.22 -2.97
N TYR A 23 -12.04 -5.81 -4.10
CA TYR A 23 -11.10 -6.63 -4.87
C TYR A 23 -9.70 -6.71 -4.27
N GLY A 24 -9.37 -5.92 -3.28
CA GLY A 24 -8.06 -5.94 -2.64
C GLY A 24 -8.06 -6.70 -1.31
N ASP A 25 -7.34 -7.81 -1.25
CA ASP A 25 -7.02 -8.49 0.00
C ASP A 25 -5.75 -7.90 0.63
N PHE A 26 -4.81 -7.46 -0.21
CA PHE A 26 -3.57 -6.83 0.18
C PHE A 26 -3.36 -5.53 -0.60
N PHE A 27 -2.93 -4.49 0.11
CA PHE A 27 -2.58 -3.19 -0.47
C PHE A 27 -1.10 -2.94 -0.24
N VAL A 28 -0.30 -2.95 -1.32
CA VAL A 28 1.12 -2.66 -1.28
C VAL A 28 1.36 -1.20 -1.64
N PHE A 29 1.95 -0.48 -0.71
CA PHE A 29 2.34 0.91 -0.87
C PHE A 29 3.81 0.96 -1.31
N ASN A 30 4.04 1.48 -2.49
CA ASN A 30 5.37 1.57 -3.07
C ASN A 30 5.85 3.03 -3.04
N PHE A 31 7.09 3.22 -2.60
CA PHE A 31 7.83 4.47 -2.70
C PHE A 31 8.99 4.23 -3.66
N ILE A 32 8.88 4.74 -4.86
CA ILE A 32 9.80 4.46 -5.96
C ILE A 32 10.70 5.66 -6.16
N MET A 33 12.00 5.46 -5.97
CA MET A 33 13.02 6.48 -6.22
C MET A 33 13.30 6.59 -7.71
N THR A 34 13.39 7.82 -8.22
CA THR A 34 13.83 8.06 -9.60
C THR A 34 15.32 8.30 -9.70
N ALA A 35 15.95 8.74 -8.61
CA ALA A 35 17.39 8.92 -8.46
C ALA A 35 17.72 8.99 -6.97
N GLY A 36 19.00 9.01 -6.65
CA GLY A 36 19.48 9.02 -5.27
C GLY A 36 19.62 7.62 -4.68
N SER A 37 19.85 7.54 -3.40
CA SER A 37 19.97 6.29 -2.64
C SER A 37 19.49 6.51 -1.20
N ASP A 38 19.12 5.38 -0.56
CA ASP A 38 18.79 5.37 0.85
C ASP A 38 17.61 6.29 1.19
N LEU A 39 16.48 5.98 0.58
CA LEU A 39 15.20 6.62 0.85
C LEU A 39 14.54 5.96 2.07
N ASP A 40 14.36 6.71 3.12
CA ASP A 40 13.60 6.28 4.28
C ASP A 40 12.13 6.66 4.14
N ILE A 41 11.24 5.75 4.52
CA ILE A 41 9.79 5.98 4.47
C ILE A 41 9.15 5.90 5.86
N ARG A 42 8.04 6.60 5.99
CA ARG A 42 7.11 6.49 7.13
C ARG A 42 5.68 6.52 6.64
N ALA A 43 4.83 5.76 7.31
CA ALA A 43 3.40 5.79 7.09
C ALA A 43 2.67 5.95 8.43
N ASN A 44 1.86 6.99 8.53
CA ASN A 44 1.02 7.25 9.69
C ASN A 44 -0.41 6.93 9.35
N LEU A 45 -1.06 6.05 10.13
CA LEU A 45 -2.48 5.77 9.98
C LEU A 45 -3.29 6.96 10.50
N LEU A 46 -4.10 7.57 9.63
CA LEU A 46 -4.95 8.72 9.98
C LEU A 46 -6.41 8.33 10.21
N ASN A 47 -6.87 7.29 9.53
CA ASN A 47 -8.21 6.75 9.67
C ASN A 47 -8.13 5.22 9.75
N PRO A 48 -8.73 4.57 10.74
CA PRO A 48 -9.56 5.11 11.83
C PRO A 48 -8.84 6.07 12.77
N THR A 49 -9.56 7.08 13.26
CA THR A 49 -9.01 8.10 14.16
C THR A 49 -8.74 7.55 15.56
N GLY A 50 -7.80 8.16 16.27
CA GLY A 50 -7.46 7.79 17.66
C GLY A 50 -6.46 6.63 17.76
N VAL A 51 -5.89 6.20 16.65
CA VAL A 51 -4.85 5.19 16.58
C VAL A 51 -3.56 5.88 16.15
N ASN A 52 -2.55 5.84 17.00
CA ASN A 52 -1.24 6.43 16.74
C ASN A 52 -0.28 5.36 16.20
N GLU A 53 -0.66 4.74 15.09
CA GLU A 53 0.16 3.70 14.48
C GLU A 53 1.01 4.30 13.35
N THR A 54 2.31 4.11 13.47
CA THR A 54 3.30 4.56 12.49
C THR A 54 4.31 3.45 12.23
N ILE A 55 4.59 3.17 10.97
CA ILE A 55 5.65 2.25 10.55
C ILE A 55 6.67 2.94 9.66
N GLY A 56 7.85 2.32 9.53
CA GLY A 56 8.93 2.78 8.69
C GLY A 56 10.19 3.08 9.49
N TRP A 57 11.13 3.75 8.88
CA TRP A 57 12.44 4.00 9.48
C TRP A 57 12.34 4.80 10.80
N GLY A 58 13.02 4.29 11.83
CA GLY A 58 12.96 4.87 13.17
C GLY A 58 11.61 4.73 13.88
N ARG A 59 10.75 3.86 13.38
CA ARG A 59 9.45 3.48 13.94
C ARG A 59 9.34 1.95 13.98
N ASP A 60 8.16 1.44 14.31
CA ASP A 60 7.90 0.01 14.31
C ASP A 60 7.90 -0.57 12.88
N ASN A 61 8.21 -1.86 12.77
CA ASN A 61 8.13 -2.58 11.51
C ASN A 61 6.70 -3.02 11.17
N THR A 62 5.78 -2.88 12.11
CA THR A 62 4.39 -3.32 11.96
C THR A 62 3.44 -2.34 12.61
N MET A 63 2.23 -2.22 12.05
CA MET A 63 1.11 -1.57 12.74
C MET A 63 0.23 -2.59 13.42
N ARG A 64 -0.23 -2.25 14.62
CA ARG A 64 -0.95 -3.18 15.46
C ARG A 64 -2.04 -2.48 16.27
N HIS A 65 -3.24 -3.07 16.29
CA HIS A 65 -4.34 -2.59 17.12
C HIS A 65 -5.13 -3.78 17.67
N ASN A 66 -5.60 -3.71 18.92
CA ASN A 66 -6.35 -4.79 19.59
C ASN A 66 -5.67 -6.18 19.48
N ASN A 67 -4.33 -6.23 19.60
CA ASN A 67 -3.50 -7.43 19.42
C ASN A 67 -3.51 -8.02 17.99
N VAL A 68 -4.04 -7.33 17.00
CA VAL A 68 -4.02 -7.73 15.60
C VAL A 68 -3.00 -6.88 14.86
N THR A 69 -2.05 -7.53 14.18
CA THR A 69 -1.09 -6.87 13.29
C THR A 69 -1.67 -6.83 11.88
N PHE A 70 -1.74 -5.67 11.26
CA PHE A 70 -2.44 -5.49 9.98
C PHE A 70 -1.62 -4.80 8.89
N ALA A 71 -0.46 -4.20 9.24
CA ALA A 71 0.44 -3.63 8.24
C ALA A 71 1.89 -3.97 8.57
N TYR A 72 2.72 -4.09 7.53
CA TYR A 72 4.09 -4.62 7.62
C TYR A 72 5.01 -3.84 6.70
N TRP A 73 6.05 -3.24 7.25
CA TRP A 73 7.13 -2.60 6.51
C TRP A 73 8.15 -3.63 6.02
N GLY A 74 8.72 -3.44 4.83
CA GLY A 74 9.73 -4.33 4.26
C GLY A 74 11.11 -4.19 4.90
N GLY A 75 11.33 -3.10 5.61
CA GLY A 75 12.62 -2.73 6.17
C GLY A 75 13.37 -1.77 5.24
N ASP A 76 14.44 -1.25 5.76
CA ASP A 76 15.31 -0.29 5.11
C ASP A 76 16.03 -0.90 3.89
N ASN A 77 15.94 -0.22 2.74
CA ASN A 77 16.62 -0.55 1.50
C ASN A 77 17.66 0.52 1.14
N THR A 78 18.85 0.36 1.65
CA THR A 78 19.98 1.28 1.41
C THR A 78 20.50 1.25 -0.04
N GLY A 79 20.09 0.26 -0.83
CA GLY A 79 20.56 0.04 -2.19
C GLY A 79 19.87 0.85 -3.28
N GLY A 80 18.84 1.60 -2.93
CA GLY A 80 18.00 2.32 -3.89
C GLY A 80 16.91 1.46 -4.53
N GLY A 81 16.14 2.07 -5.42
CA GLY A 81 15.03 1.42 -6.12
C GLY A 81 13.68 1.73 -5.49
N ARG A 82 13.21 0.93 -4.57
CA ARG A 82 11.94 1.21 -3.88
C ARG A 82 11.91 0.67 -2.45
N GLU A 83 11.17 1.33 -1.60
CA GLU A 83 10.74 0.83 -0.31
C GLU A 83 9.24 0.54 -0.31
N THR A 84 8.82 -0.42 0.51
CA THR A 84 7.43 -0.85 0.54
C THR A 84 6.95 -1.13 1.95
N PHE A 85 5.66 -0.92 2.15
CA PHE A 85 4.90 -1.59 3.19
C PHE A 85 3.60 -2.14 2.60
N TYR A 86 2.98 -3.11 3.25
CA TYR A 86 1.66 -3.57 2.85
C TYR A 86 0.68 -3.56 4.03
N LEU A 87 -0.60 -3.50 3.69
CA LEU A 87 -1.71 -3.69 4.60
C LEU A 87 -2.48 -4.95 4.18
N ASP A 88 -2.73 -5.83 5.15
CA ASP A 88 -3.64 -6.97 5.03
C ASP A 88 -5.05 -6.52 5.42
N ARG A 89 -5.97 -6.56 4.45
CA ARG A 89 -7.35 -6.12 4.64
C ARG A 89 -8.09 -6.95 5.68
N SER A 90 -7.89 -8.25 5.71
CA SER A 90 -8.58 -9.14 6.64
C SER A 90 -8.16 -8.86 8.08
N GLN A 91 -6.88 -8.68 8.31
CA GLN A 91 -6.32 -8.32 9.60
C GLN A 91 -6.73 -6.89 10.00
N PHE A 92 -6.75 -5.95 9.04
CA PHE A 92 -7.22 -4.61 9.30
C PHE A 92 -8.69 -4.58 9.76
N LEU A 93 -9.57 -5.33 9.10
CA LEU A 93 -10.98 -5.43 9.49
C LEU A 93 -11.18 -6.20 10.80
N GLN A 94 -10.27 -7.11 11.14
CA GLN A 94 -10.27 -7.73 12.47
C GLN A 94 -9.89 -6.71 13.56
N ALA A 95 -8.92 -5.84 13.29
CA ALA A 95 -8.52 -4.76 14.19
C ALA A 95 -9.60 -3.67 14.31
N PHE A 96 -10.28 -3.37 13.20
CA PHE A 96 -11.27 -2.30 13.05
C PHE A 96 -12.55 -2.80 12.37
N PRO A 97 -13.41 -3.55 13.05
CA PRO A 97 -14.54 -4.27 12.42
C PRO A 97 -15.59 -3.38 11.72
N THR A 98 -15.64 -2.10 12.08
CA THR A 98 -16.60 -1.14 11.49
C THR A 98 -15.97 -0.21 10.45
N ALA A 99 -14.68 -0.39 10.15
CA ALA A 99 -14.00 0.47 9.19
C ALA A 99 -14.50 0.23 7.77
N THR A 100 -14.84 1.32 7.09
CA THR A 100 -15.24 1.32 5.67
C THR A 100 -14.14 1.85 4.75
N SER A 101 -13.09 2.38 5.33
CA SER A 101 -11.92 2.92 4.66
C SER A 101 -10.73 2.95 5.60
N PHE A 102 -9.55 3.10 5.03
CA PHE A 102 -8.37 3.52 5.77
C PHE A 102 -7.69 4.69 5.07
N GLU A 103 -6.91 5.44 5.83
CA GLU A 103 -6.20 6.61 5.32
C GLU A 103 -4.81 6.70 5.93
N PHE A 104 -3.83 6.99 5.07
CA PHE A 104 -2.44 7.19 5.48
C PHE A 104 -1.91 8.57 5.09
N ASP A 105 -1.08 9.13 5.97
CA ASP A 105 -0.10 10.16 5.66
C ASP A 105 1.21 9.46 5.33
N LEU A 106 1.60 9.49 4.05
CA LEU A 106 2.80 8.86 3.54
C LEU A 106 3.93 9.89 3.51
N ARG A 107 5.03 9.57 4.16
CA ARG A 107 6.19 10.45 4.30
C ARG A 107 7.47 9.76 3.88
N CYS A 108 8.44 10.53 3.44
CA CYS A 108 9.76 10.05 3.07
C CYS A 108 10.83 11.13 3.23
N PHE A 109 12.06 10.69 3.32
CA PHE A 109 13.23 11.55 3.37
C PHE A 109 14.47 10.79 2.89
N TRP A 110 15.49 11.52 2.45
CA TRP A 110 16.75 10.92 2.07
C TRP A 110 17.66 10.76 3.29
N ASN A 111 18.25 9.61 3.48
CA ASN A 111 19.21 9.39 4.55
C ASN A 111 20.65 9.58 4.10
N ALA A 112 21.01 9.22 2.89
CA ALA A 112 22.38 9.34 2.39
C ALA A 112 22.54 10.38 1.28
N VAL A 113 22.05 10.09 0.09
CA VAL A 113 22.21 10.95 -1.09
C VAL A 113 20.85 11.36 -1.60
N ALA A 114 20.52 12.62 -1.39
CA ALA A 114 19.30 13.20 -1.95
C ALA A 114 19.37 13.24 -3.48
N GLY A 115 18.26 12.96 -4.12
CA GLY A 115 18.18 13.05 -5.57
C GLY A 115 16.82 12.71 -6.13
N GLY A 116 16.45 13.41 -7.20
CA GLY A 116 15.26 13.14 -7.99
C GLY A 116 13.93 13.24 -7.25
N ASN A 117 13.00 12.48 -7.73
CA ASN A 117 11.64 12.44 -7.24
C ASN A 117 11.32 11.10 -6.59
N VAL A 118 10.30 11.10 -5.77
CA VAL A 118 9.69 9.87 -5.26
C VAL A 118 8.29 9.75 -5.84
N ILE A 119 7.99 8.58 -6.38
CA ILE A 119 6.67 8.22 -6.86
C ILE A 119 6.05 7.30 -5.82
N THR A 120 4.91 7.68 -5.28
CA THR A 120 4.09 6.80 -4.44
C THR A 120 2.99 6.18 -5.29
N ASN A 121 2.86 4.87 -5.25
CA ASN A 121 1.72 4.16 -5.83
C ASN A 121 1.22 3.07 -4.90
N ILE A 122 0.01 2.60 -5.15
CA ILE A 122 -0.59 1.50 -4.40
C ILE A 122 -0.99 0.42 -5.40
N ASP A 123 -0.56 -0.79 -5.14
CA ASP A 123 -1.00 -1.97 -5.85
C ASP A 123 -1.95 -2.77 -4.94
N ALA A 124 -3.18 -3.00 -5.39
CA ALA A 124 -4.15 -3.84 -4.70
C ALA A 124 -4.13 -5.25 -5.30
N TYR A 125 -3.98 -6.26 -4.48
CA TYR A 125 -3.93 -7.65 -4.89
C TYR A 125 -5.11 -8.44 -4.34
N GLN A 126 -5.66 -9.33 -5.19
CA GLN A 126 -6.68 -10.30 -4.82
C GLN A 126 -6.02 -11.66 -4.60
N GLY A 127 -6.31 -12.30 -3.47
CA GLY A 127 -5.76 -13.61 -3.15
C GLY A 127 -4.25 -13.67 -3.03
N GLY A 128 -3.70 -14.87 -3.07
CA GLY A 128 -2.27 -15.10 -2.93
C GLY A 128 -1.74 -14.90 -1.51
N SER A 129 -0.46 -14.59 -1.42
CA SER A 129 0.23 -14.32 -0.15
C SER A 129 1.35 -13.32 -0.34
N MET A 130 1.56 -12.48 0.67
CA MET A 130 2.65 -11.51 0.66
C MET A 130 3.96 -12.19 1.03
N VAL A 131 4.98 -11.94 0.22
CA VAL A 131 6.34 -12.46 0.41
C VAL A 131 7.32 -11.29 0.43
N LEU A 132 8.17 -11.23 1.46
CA LEU A 132 9.23 -10.24 1.53
C LEU A 132 10.46 -10.74 0.74
N ASN A 133 10.86 -9.99 -0.26
CA ASN A 133 12.18 -10.14 -0.84
C ASN A 133 13.21 -9.57 0.14
N THR A 134 13.94 -10.43 0.83
CA THR A 134 14.87 -10.02 1.89
C THR A 134 16.11 -9.29 1.38
N THR A 135 16.40 -9.39 0.11
CA THR A 135 17.52 -8.66 -0.53
C THR A 135 17.15 -7.23 -0.87
N THR A 136 15.97 -7.05 -1.48
CA THR A 136 15.49 -5.73 -1.94
C THR A 136 14.56 -5.04 -0.95
N ARG A 137 14.17 -5.73 0.14
CA ARG A 137 13.21 -5.25 1.14
C ARG A 137 11.83 -4.89 0.58
N VAL A 138 11.48 -5.51 -0.53
CA VAL A 138 10.22 -5.27 -1.24
C VAL A 138 9.22 -6.36 -0.93
N TRP A 139 7.99 -5.95 -0.60
CA TRP A 139 6.85 -6.86 -0.50
C TRP A 139 6.27 -7.13 -1.89
N GLU A 140 6.07 -8.40 -2.20
CA GLU A 140 5.53 -8.89 -3.47
C GLU A 140 4.41 -9.90 -3.20
N ASN A 141 3.50 -10.03 -4.15
CA ASN A 141 2.47 -11.08 -4.14
C ASN A 141 2.59 -11.94 -5.39
N PRO A 142 3.53 -12.91 -5.42
CA PRO A 142 3.81 -13.71 -6.62
C PRO A 142 2.67 -14.68 -6.97
N THR A 143 1.77 -14.93 -6.05
CA THR A 143 0.65 -15.89 -6.19
C THR A 143 -0.72 -15.23 -6.19
N ALA A 144 -0.76 -13.91 -6.43
CA ALA A 144 -2.02 -13.20 -6.59
C ALA A 144 -2.85 -13.80 -7.73
N ASP A 145 -4.17 -13.66 -7.62
CA ASP A 145 -5.08 -14.10 -8.67
C ASP A 145 -4.88 -13.28 -9.93
N ASN A 146 -4.35 -13.90 -10.99
CA ASN A 146 -4.09 -13.24 -12.26
C ASN A 146 -5.35 -12.86 -13.04
N ASP A 147 -6.51 -13.44 -12.71
CA ASP A 147 -7.80 -13.02 -13.26
C ASP A 147 -8.23 -11.63 -12.73
N PHE A 148 -7.56 -11.17 -11.67
CA PHE A 148 -7.75 -9.87 -11.04
C PHE A 148 -6.38 -9.20 -10.86
N PRO A 149 -5.81 -8.67 -11.94
CA PRO A 149 -4.53 -7.97 -11.84
C PRO A 149 -4.66 -6.80 -10.88
N ALA A 150 -3.58 -6.52 -10.17
CA ALA A 150 -3.50 -5.43 -9.23
C ALA A 150 -4.08 -4.14 -9.82
N SER A 151 -5.07 -3.58 -9.14
CA SER A 151 -5.60 -2.27 -9.49
C SER A 151 -4.52 -1.24 -9.19
N LYS A 152 -3.80 -0.81 -10.22
CA LYS A 152 -2.87 0.31 -10.07
C LYS A 152 -3.66 1.58 -9.94
N SER A 153 -3.58 2.15 -8.77
CA SER A 153 -4.15 3.47 -8.55
C SER A 153 -3.25 4.56 -9.14
N ALA A 154 -3.77 5.76 -9.19
CA ALA A 154 -3.00 6.93 -9.58
C ALA A 154 -1.74 7.05 -8.72
N SER A 155 -0.59 7.21 -9.37
CA SER A 155 0.65 7.50 -8.70
C SER A 155 0.80 9.00 -8.47
N LYS A 156 1.39 9.39 -7.35
CA LYS A 156 1.75 10.77 -7.06
C LYS A 156 3.26 10.91 -7.02
N GLN A 157 3.79 11.85 -7.79
CA GLN A 157 5.20 12.20 -7.80
C GLN A 157 5.44 13.47 -6.99
N ILE A 158 6.47 13.46 -6.16
CA ILE A 158 6.97 14.64 -5.47
C ILE A 158 8.48 14.78 -5.67
N THR A 159 8.97 16.01 -5.62
CA THR A 159 10.41 16.30 -5.52
C THR A 159 10.77 16.42 -4.06
N LEU A 160 11.72 15.59 -3.59
CA LEU A 160 12.22 15.69 -2.23
C LEU A 160 13.26 16.81 -2.11
N GLN A 161 13.15 17.53 -1.01
CA GLN A 161 14.17 18.52 -0.61
C GLN A 161 15.47 17.79 -0.23
N THR A 162 16.61 18.45 -0.44
CA THR A 162 17.94 17.87 -0.20
C THR A 162 18.32 17.71 1.26
N SER A 163 17.54 18.19 2.20
CA SER A 163 17.88 18.11 3.62
C SER A 163 17.14 16.95 4.30
N ASN A 164 17.90 16.09 4.93
CA ASN A 164 17.44 14.88 5.62
C ASN A 164 16.97 15.11 7.05
N VAL A 165 16.81 16.32 7.48
CA VAL A 165 16.87 16.63 8.92
C VAL A 165 15.48 16.73 9.54
N GLU A 166 14.44 16.42 8.81
CA GLU A 166 13.10 16.44 9.38
C GLU A 166 12.80 15.12 10.10
N THR A 167 12.61 15.20 11.40
CA THR A 167 12.26 14.05 12.25
C THR A 167 11.05 13.28 11.78
N GLU A 168 10.17 13.91 10.99
CA GLU A 168 8.94 13.32 10.47
C GLU A 168 8.96 13.03 8.95
N GLY A 169 9.98 13.53 8.23
CA GLY A 169 10.06 13.45 6.77
C GLY A 169 9.11 14.39 6.03
N GLN A 170 9.35 14.55 4.73
CA GLN A 170 8.48 15.30 3.84
C GLN A 170 7.26 14.47 3.47
N ARG A 171 6.08 15.09 3.45
CA ARG A 171 4.87 14.39 2.98
C ARG A 171 5.00 14.05 1.50
N ALA A 172 4.96 12.76 1.20
CA ALA A 172 4.91 12.25 -0.16
C ALA A 172 3.48 12.33 -0.72
N SER A 173 2.51 11.87 0.07
CA SER A 173 1.11 11.96 -0.27
C SER A 173 0.24 11.67 0.95
N ARG A 174 -1.02 12.08 0.88
CA ARG A 174 -2.08 11.55 1.73
C ARG A 174 -2.97 10.70 0.85
N VAL A 175 -3.31 9.50 1.30
CA VAL A 175 -4.06 8.54 0.51
C VAL A 175 -5.17 7.92 1.33
N GLN A 176 -6.34 7.79 0.73
CA GLN A 176 -7.48 7.07 1.29
C GLN A 176 -7.83 5.89 0.39
N VAL A 177 -8.08 4.76 1.00
CA VAL A 177 -8.62 3.57 0.34
C VAL A 177 -10.00 3.29 0.90
N SER A 178 -11.02 3.34 0.04
CA SER A 178 -12.38 2.92 0.39
C SER A 178 -12.49 1.41 0.23
N LEU A 179 -12.83 0.73 1.31
CA LEU A 179 -13.05 -0.71 1.33
C LEU A 179 -14.42 -1.12 0.79
N GLN A 180 -15.34 -0.15 0.65
CA GLN A 180 -16.69 -0.39 0.12
C GLN A 180 -16.79 -0.12 -1.38
N ASN A 181 -16.12 0.94 -1.85
CA ASN A 181 -16.23 1.42 -3.23
C ASN A 181 -15.03 1.05 -4.08
N GLU A 182 -14.04 0.36 -3.52
CA GLU A 182 -12.81 -0.07 -4.20
C GLU A 182 -12.02 1.08 -4.84
N THR A 183 -12.13 2.26 -4.25
CA THR A 183 -11.45 3.44 -4.77
C THR A 183 -10.23 3.78 -3.95
N ILE A 184 -9.17 4.16 -4.64
CA ILE A 184 -7.96 4.69 -4.05
C ILE A 184 -7.82 6.14 -4.49
N GLN A 185 -7.75 7.04 -3.52
CA GLN A 185 -7.69 8.47 -3.77
C GLN A 185 -6.45 9.08 -3.13
N PHE A 186 -5.62 9.73 -3.95
CA PHE A 186 -4.54 10.57 -3.47
C PHE A 186 -5.02 12.01 -3.32
N PHE A 187 -4.72 12.60 -2.19
CA PHE A 187 -5.04 14.00 -1.93
C PHE A 187 -3.87 14.91 -2.31
N ALA A 188 -4.19 16.12 -2.71
CA ALA A 188 -3.20 17.18 -2.85
C ALA A 188 -2.57 17.50 -1.48
N ASN A 189 -1.31 17.89 -1.49
CA ASN A 189 -0.62 18.39 -0.30
C ASN A 189 -1.05 19.80 0.01
#